data_6b32b6102898d320794ea56e2b83f780
#
_entry.id   6b32b6102898d320794ea56e2b83f780
#
_cell.length_a   1.000
_cell.length_b   1.000
_cell.length_c   1.000
_cell.angle_alpha   90.00
_cell.angle_beta   90.00
_cell.angle_gamma   90.00
#
_symmetry.space_group_name_H-M   'P 1'
#
loop_
_entity.id
_entity.type
_entity.pdbx_description
1 polymer ?
#
loop_
_entity_poly.entity_id
_entity_poly.type
_entity_poly.pdbx_seq_one_letter_code
_entity_poly.pdbx_strand_id
1 'polypeptide(L)'
;RPRRRRKSPHAVAFRLRRSGLLRNAPHSGPRGPQFARNDSSRIYFTTNRGLQSMTLDGYDRRTLLRISGIGPGNNPPAADDIRLSPDASRAFVSLQGRHYVVTVPRAGRDTVEVRIAGSGDTNVPVKRMSLEGGDYLKWTGDGRAVTWAWGAQFFRQPVESTEPQKTEVIVERPRSRPTGSVLLTGARVITMKGTEVIPNGDVLVTNNRIAAVGKRGSLRVPAGTRTISVTGKTIMPGLVDAHAHMWAPRGLHQTEVWQYLANLAYGVTTTRDPQTSTPDVFAYADMVDAGMMPGPRVYATGPGVFSGSGIDSREAAFRFIKRYKEAYRTNTLKQYVAGDRIVRQWIIEACKEYGITATIEGSLDLKLNLTQMADGYSGQEHSLPIAPLYKDVTTFLAKTKTFYTPTILVAYGAPWSENYWFESESPDKDTKLRKWIPWELLDGMVRRRPQWFLPEEYGHQLIAKGVADVVRAGGRAGLGSHGQLQGLGAHWETWNLASGGLTPHETLQIVTIFSAEAIGLQQDVGSLEPGKLADLVVLDRNPLDNIKNTNSVRYVMKNGELYEADTLDMVWPQSKPLPKQFWWDTEPKSPTPAATQTGSK
;
A
#
# COMPACT_ATOMS: atom_id res chain seq x y z
N ARG A 1 -47.53 28.20 -6.50
CA ARG A 1 -46.11 28.13 -6.02
C ARG A 1 -45.54 26.81 -6.44
N PRO A 2 -44.41 26.70 -7.23
CA PRO A 2 -43.84 25.44 -7.66
C PRO A 2 -43.11 24.78 -6.49
N ARG A 3 -43.39 23.49 -6.27
CA ARG A 3 -42.64 22.64 -5.30
C ARG A 3 -41.19 22.51 -5.75
N ARG A 4 -40.25 23.01 -4.96
CA ARG A 4 -38.81 22.77 -5.15
C ARG A 4 -38.56 21.27 -5.00
N ARG A 5 -38.15 20.59 -6.10
CA ARG A 5 -37.68 19.22 -6.07
C ARG A 5 -36.40 19.17 -5.20
N ARG A 6 -36.42 18.39 -4.13
CA ARG A 6 -35.24 18.06 -3.34
C ARG A 6 -34.27 17.32 -4.26
N LYS A 7 -33.10 17.88 -4.50
CA LYS A 7 -32.03 17.20 -5.25
C LYS A 7 -31.52 16.04 -4.41
N SER A 8 -31.33 14.86 -5.04
CA SER A 8 -30.84 13.67 -4.36
C SER A 8 -29.37 13.83 -3.89
N PRO A 9 -28.97 13.16 -2.80
CA PRO A 9 -27.59 13.19 -2.31
C PRO A 9 -26.54 12.78 -3.37
N HIS A 10 -26.91 11.92 -4.32
CA HIS A 10 -26.06 11.50 -5.43
C HIS A 10 -25.69 12.63 -6.41
N ALA A 11 -26.60 13.60 -6.64
CA ALA A 11 -26.32 14.74 -7.49
C ALA A 11 -25.30 15.72 -6.88
N VAL A 12 -25.26 15.80 -5.55
CA VAL A 12 -24.28 16.60 -4.80
C VAL A 12 -22.89 15.95 -4.84
N ALA A 13 -22.80 14.64 -4.64
CA ALA A 13 -21.56 13.89 -4.73
C ALA A 13 -20.93 13.98 -6.13
N PHE A 14 -21.75 13.95 -7.18
CA PHE A 14 -21.28 14.08 -8.57
C PHE A 14 -20.74 15.47 -8.90
N ARG A 15 -21.34 16.54 -8.35
CA ARG A 15 -20.81 17.92 -8.49
C ARG A 15 -19.53 18.15 -7.72
N LEU A 16 -19.40 17.59 -6.52
CA LEU A 16 -18.18 17.64 -5.73
C LEU A 16 -16.99 16.95 -6.44
N ARG A 17 -17.25 15.83 -7.16
CA ARG A 17 -16.23 15.19 -8.02
C ARG A 17 -15.78 16.10 -9.18
N ARG A 18 -16.69 16.86 -9.80
CA ARG A 18 -16.34 17.81 -10.88
C ARG A 18 -15.57 19.04 -10.40
N SER A 19 -15.78 19.49 -9.17
CA SER A 19 -15.08 20.64 -8.60
C SER A 19 -13.62 20.35 -8.18
N GLY A 20 -13.12 19.15 -8.39
CA GLY A 20 -11.75 18.75 -8.01
C GLY A 20 -11.53 18.56 -6.50
N LEU A 21 -12.52 18.81 -5.66
CA LEU A 21 -12.44 18.70 -4.20
C LEU A 21 -12.35 17.26 -3.70
N LEU A 22 -12.71 16.28 -4.54
CA LEU A 22 -12.58 14.85 -4.25
C LEU A 22 -11.54 14.16 -5.13
N ARG A 23 -10.73 14.90 -5.90
CA ARG A 23 -9.63 14.32 -6.66
C ARG A 23 -8.52 13.91 -5.71
N ASN A 24 -8.13 12.68 -5.82
CA ASN A 24 -7.09 11.96 -5.10
C ASN A 24 -5.78 12.76 -4.90
N ALA A 25 -5.72 13.55 -3.82
CA ALA A 25 -4.45 13.88 -3.22
C ALA A 25 -4.22 12.87 -2.10
N PRO A 26 -3.12 12.14 -2.06
CA PRO A 26 -2.94 11.00 -1.14
C PRO A 26 -3.09 11.33 0.34
N HIS A 27 -2.95 12.58 0.77
CA HIS A 27 -3.01 12.93 2.21
C HIS A 27 -3.61 14.32 2.56
N SER A 28 -4.07 15.13 1.61
CA SER A 28 -4.53 16.51 1.88
C SER A 28 -5.97 16.84 1.46
N GLY A 29 -6.71 15.89 0.93
CA GLY A 29 -8.11 16.10 0.50
C GLY A 29 -9.09 16.25 1.65
N PRO A 30 -10.29 16.84 1.41
CA PRO A 30 -11.35 16.95 2.40
C PRO A 30 -11.80 15.56 2.85
N ARG A 31 -11.80 15.33 4.17
CA ARG A 31 -12.22 14.08 4.79
C ARG A 31 -13.65 14.22 5.33
N GLY A 32 -14.43 13.15 5.17
CA GLY A 32 -15.70 12.97 5.82
C GLY A 32 -16.73 14.06 5.59
N PRO A 33 -17.19 14.30 4.36
CA PRO A 33 -18.24 15.25 4.11
C PRO A 33 -19.50 14.92 4.92
N GLN A 34 -20.07 15.91 5.57
CA GLN A 34 -21.25 15.78 6.44
C GLN A 34 -22.15 17.01 6.33
N PHE A 35 -23.42 16.83 6.72
CA PHE A 35 -24.38 17.91 6.86
C PHE A 35 -24.73 18.09 8.34
N ALA A 36 -24.92 19.32 8.79
CA ALA A 36 -25.57 19.58 10.05
C ALA A 36 -27.11 19.46 9.87
N ARG A 37 -27.82 18.99 10.90
CA ARG A 37 -29.27 18.68 10.83
C ARG A 37 -30.10 19.87 10.38
N ASN A 38 -29.72 21.06 10.83
CA ASN A 38 -30.43 22.29 10.60
C ASN A 38 -29.84 23.16 9.46
N ASP A 39 -28.81 22.67 8.76
CA ASP A 39 -28.19 23.40 7.67
C ASP A 39 -27.89 22.45 6.49
N SER A 40 -28.82 22.37 5.56
CA SER A 40 -28.64 21.62 4.31
C SER A 40 -28.06 22.48 3.17
N SER A 41 -27.70 23.73 3.44
CA SER A 41 -27.13 24.64 2.45
C SER A 41 -25.62 24.51 2.34
N ARG A 42 -24.97 23.92 3.35
CA ARG A 42 -23.53 23.79 3.45
C ARG A 42 -23.10 22.34 3.68
N ILE A 43 -21.91 22.01 3.16
CA ILE A 43 -21.20 20.78 3.46
C ILE A 43 -20.06 21.10 4.41
N TYR A 44 -19.91 20.30 5.44
CA TYR A 44 -18.82 20.36 6.42
C TYR A 44 -17.83 19.23 6.16
N PHE A 45 -16.52 19.49 6.31
CA PHE A 45 -15.48 18.50 6.07
C PHE A 45 -14.18 18.88 6.79
N THR A 46 -13.37 17.89 7.15
CA THR A 46 -12.07 18.09 7.79
C THR A 46 -10.98 18.23 6.74
N THR A 47 -10.03 19.13 6.99
CA THR A 47 -8.79 19.30 6.24
C THR A 47 -7.63 19.49 7.22
N ASN A 48 -6.39 19.61 6.71
CA ASN A 48 -5.24 20.01 7.52
C ASN A 48 -5.38 21.41 8.16
N ARG A 49 -6.33 22.22 7.70
CA ARG A 49 -6.67 23.54 8.28
C ARG A 49 -7.78 23.47 9.33
N GLY A 50 -8.23 22.26 9.68
CA GLY A 50 -9.34 22.01 10.61
C GLY A 50 -10.67 21.73 9.92
N LEU A 51 -11.76 21.90 10.66
CA LEU A 51 -13.12 21.75 10.15
C LEU A 51 -13.49 22.94 9.28
N GLN A 52 -13.86 22.66 8.04
CA GLN A 52 -14.27 23.66 7.06
C GLN A 52 -15.72 23.43 6.61
N SER A 53 -16.32 24.45 6.08
CA SER A 53 -17.60 24.35 5.37
C SER A 53 -17.55 25.11 4.06
N MET A 54 -18.44 24.73 3.13
CA MET A 54 -18.68 25.45 1.88
C MET A 54 -20.15 25.27 1.47
N THR A 55 -20.63 26.12 0.61
CA THR A 55 -21.96 25.98 -0.01
C THR A 55 -21.99 24.83 -1.02
N LEU A 56 -23.17 24.34 -1.39
CA LEU A 56 -23.31 23.16 -2.27
C LEU A 56 -22.78 23.37 -3.70
N ASP A 57 -22.63 24.61 -4.11
CA ASP A 57 -22.01 25.02 -5.38
C ASP A 57 -20.48 25.09 -5.32
N GLY A 58 -19.90 24.89 -4.12
CA GLY A 58 -18.44 24.85 -3.89
C GLY A 58 -17.82 26.20 -3.50
N TYR A 59 -18.64 27.25 -3.33
CA TYR A 59 -18.18 28.58 -2.93
C TYR A 59 -18.29 28.83 -1.41
N ASP A 60 -17.95 30.05 -0.99
CA ASP A 60 -18.01 30.51 0.40
C ASP A 60 -17.36 29.52 1.38
N ARG A 61 -16.13 29.13 1.08
CA ARG A 61 -15.36 28.22 1.93
C ARG A 61 -14.89 28.94 3.19
N ARG A 62 -15.19 28.36 4.35
CA ARG A 62 -14.85 28.91 5.67
C ARG A 62 -14.19 27.86 6.53
N THR A 63 -13.22 28.27 7.36
CA THR A 63 -12.71 27.45 8.46
C THR A 63 -13.51 27.81 9.71
N LEU A 64 -14.09 26.81 10.35
CA LEU A 64 -14.96 26.98 11.51
C LEU A 64 -14.25 26.67 12.82
N LEU A 65 -13.49 25.58 12.82
CA LEU A 65 -12.87 25.02 14.02
C LEU A 65 -11.49 24.48 13.70
N ARG A 66 -10.49 24.94 14.43
CA ARG A 66 -9.16 24.34 14.45
C ARG A 66 -8.93 23.69 15.79
N ILE A 67 -8.51 22.44 15.77
CA ILE A 67 -8.18 21.68 16.98
C ILE A 67 -6.76 21.20 16.87
N SER A 68 -5.96 21.49 17.88
CA SER A 68 -4.57 21.11 17.94
C SER A 68 -4.22 20.47 19.30
N GLY A 69 -3.22 19.60 19.28
CA GLY A 69 -2.66 18.96 20.45
C GLY A 69 -1.42 19.68 21.00
N ILE A 70 -0.66 18.95 21.80
CA ILE A 70 0.67 19.34 22.26
C ILE A 70 1.71 18.69 21.36
N GLY A 71 2.69 19.46 20.94
CA GLY A 71 3.84 19.00 20.17
C GLY A 71 5.02 19.93 20.32
N PRO A 72 6.23 19.48 19.98
CA PRO A 72 7.43 20.29 20.06
C PRO A 72 7.36 21.45 19.02
N GLY A 73 7.84 22.62 19.44
CA GLY A 73 7.95 23.80 18.57
C GLY A 73 6.63 24.55 18.33
N ASN A 74 6.64 25.40 17.31
CA ASN A 74 5.55 26.34 17.02
C ASN A 74 4.45 25.75 16.10
N ASN A 75 4.51 24.46 15.76
CA ASN A 75 3.55 23.82 14.87
C ASN A 75 2.90 22.62 15.57
N PRO A 76 1.94 22.82 16.49
CA PRO A 76 1.29 21.75 17.20
C PRO A 76 0.52 20.83 16.23
N PRO A 77 0.45 19.51 16.51
CA PRO A 77 -0.28 18.56 15.68
C PRO A 77 -1.76 18.93 15.58
N ALA A 78 -2.28 19.01 14.36
CA ALA A 78 -3.69 19.26 14.10
C ALA A 78 -4.51 17.96 14.25
N ALA A 79 -5.83 18.12 14.50
CA ALA A 79 -6.75 16.99 14.53
C ALA A 79 -6.80 16.28 13.17
N ASP A 80 -6.79 14.94 13.21
CA ASP A 80 -6.84 14.07 12.03
C ASP A 80 -8.23 14.02 11.40
N ASP A 81 -9.28 14.04 12.23
CA ASP A 81 -10.67 14.05 11.80
C ASP A 81 -11.56 14.80 12.81
N ILE A 82 -12.52 15.56 12.31
CA ILE A 82 -13.47 16.36 13.10
C ILE A 82 -14.88 16.15 12.56
N ARG A 83 -15.76 15.61 13.40
CA ARG A 83 -17.17 15.33 13.06
C ARG A 83 -18.11 16.14 13.92
N LEU A 84 -18.90 17.02 13.30
CA LEU A 84 -19.94 17.76 14.02
C LEU A 84 -21.07 16.84 14.48
N SER A 85 -21.58 17.11 15.68
CA SER A 85 -22.84 16.54 16.11
C SER A 85 -23.99 17.00 15.19
N PRO A 86 -25.12 16.27 15.13
CA PRO A 86 -26.24 16.64 14.27
C PRO A 86 -26.77 18.07 14.48
N ASP A 87 -26.70 18.58 15.70
CA ASP A 87 -27.09 19.93 16.09
C ASP A 87 -25.97 20.97 16.00
N ALA A 88 -24.77 20.54 15.57
CA ALA A 88 -23.55 21.35 15.46
C ALA A 88 -23.06 21.99 16.78
N SER A 89 -23.56 21.55 17.93
CA SER A 89 -23.15 22.07 19.25
C SER A 89 -21.85 21.43 19.78
N ARG A 90 -21.50 20.26 19.25
CA ARG A 90 -20.30 19.51 19.65
C ARG A 90 -19.56 18.95 18.43
N ALA A 91 -18.28 18.63 18.60
CA ALA A 91 -17.46 17.93 17.62
C ALA A 91 -16.84 16.68 18.23
N PHE A 92 -16.90 15.56 17.51
CA PHE A 92 -16.17 14.35 17.82
C PHE A 92 -14.86 14.37 17.05
N VAL A 93 -13.72 14.20 17.73
CA VAL A 93 -12.40 14.56 17.22
C VAL A 93 -11.43 13.41 17.39
N SER A 94 -10.67 13.11 16.35
CA SER A 94 -9.46 12.28 16.44
C SER A 94 -8.23 13.19 16.48
N LEU A 95 -7.42 13.05 17.53
CA LEU A 95 -6.21 13.82 17.72
C LEU A 95 -5.15 12.96 18.43
N GLN A 96 -3.96 12.84 17.82
CA GLN A 96 -2.82 12.12 18.40
C GLN A 96 -3.21 10.71 18.90
N GLY A 97 -3.95 9.95 18.08
CA GLY A 97 -4.37 8.59 18.40
C GLY A 97 -5.41 8.47 19.52
N ARG A 98 -6.09 9.56 19.89
CA ARG A 98 -7.12 9.60 20.94
C ARG A 98 -8.38 10.25 20.45
N HIS A 99 -9.51 9.95 21.07
CA HIS A 99 -10.80 10.56 20.74
C HIS A 99 -11.29 11.51 21.82
N TYR A 100 -11.87 12.62 21.36
CA TYR A 100 -12.43 13.66 22.21
C TYR A 100 -13.80 14.13 21.71
N VAL A 101 -14.66 14.53 22.62
CA VAL A 101 -15.84 15.34 22.33
C VAL A 101 -15.56 16.75 22.83
N VAL A 102 -15.69 17.71 21.92
CA VAL A 102 -15.37 19.13 22.15
C VAL A 102 -16.63 19.94 21.96
N THR A 103 -16.93 20.85 22.87
CA THR A 103 -18.01 21.83 22.70
C THR A 103 -17.65 22.83 21.62
N VAL A 104 -18.54 23.09 20.67
CA VAL A 104 -18.36 24.05 19.58
C VAL A 104 -19.05 25.35 19.92
N PRO A 105 -18.34 26.43 20.27
CA PRO A 105 -18.94 27.72 20.52
C PRO A 105 -19.56 28.31 19.25
N ARG A 106 -20.59 29.14 19.43
CA ARG A 106 -21.17 29.94 18.33
C ARG A 106 -20.30 31.21 18.14
N ALA A 107 -19.41 31.17 17.17
CA ALA A 107 -18.43 32.25 16.94
C ALA A 107 -18.74 33.10 15.68
N GLY A 108 -19.96 33.10 15.19
CA GLY A 108 -20.33 33.89 14.01
C GLY A 108 -19.54 33.45 12.77
N ARG A 109 -18.70 34.33 12.23
CA ARG A 109 -17.83 34.05 11.07
C ARG A 109 -16.39 33.72 11.45
N ASP A 110 -16.00 33.86 12.70
CA ASP A 110 -14.63 33.66 13.16
C ASP A 110 -14.29 32.18 13.31
N THR A 111 -13.04 31.85 13.10
CA THR A 111 -12.52 30.51 13.35
C THR A 111 -12.31 30.31 14.86
N VAL A 112 -12.93 29.27 15.42
CA VAL A 112 -12.65 28.86 16.80
C VAL A 112 -11.40 28.02 16.86
N GLU A 113 -10.43 28.40 17.69
CA GLU A 113 -9.22 27.62 17.93
C GLU A 113 -9.30 26.96 19.32
N VAL A 114 -9.11 25.62 19.34
CA VAL A 114 -9.11 24.82 20.56
C VAL A 114 -7.80 24.06 20.64
N ARG A 115 -7.08 24.26 21.75
CA ARG A 115 -5.87 23.51 22.05
C ARG A 115 -6.15 22.49 23.14
N ILE A 116 -6.02 21.21 22.83
CA ILE A 116 -6.20 20.13 23.79
C ILE A 116 -4.84 19.84 24.44
N ALA A 117 -4.68 20.32 25.67
CA ALA A 117 -3.54 20.03 26.51
C ALA A 117 -3.82 18.82 27.40
N GLY A 118 -2.80 18.04 27.73
CA GLY A 118 -2.97 16.85 28.59
C GLY A 118 -3.47 17.15 30.01
N SER A 119 -3.33 18.40 30.47
CA SER A 119 -3.68 18.88 31.82
C SER A 119 -5.12 19.36 32.00
N GLY A 120 -5.95 19.32 30.94
CA GLY A 120 -7.38 19.67 31.06
C GLY A 120 -7.75 21.15 30.91
N ASP A 121 -6.78 22.08 30.88
CA ASP A 121 -7.06 23.51 30.65
C ASP A 121 -7.30 23.78 29.16
N THR A 122 -8.58 23.82 28.81
CA THR A 122 -9.05 24.16 27.47
C THR A 122 -10.01 25.35 27.54
N ASN A 123 -9.99 26.18 26.50
CA ASN A 123 -10.90 27.35 26.39
C ASN A 123 -12.37 26.96 26.17
N VAL A 124 -12.66 25.69 25.97
CA VAL A 124 -14.00 25.11 25.83
C VAL A 124 -14.07 23.75 26.51
N PRO A 125 -15.26 23.27 26.94
CA PRO A 125 -15.37 21.93 27.51
C PRO A 125 -14.93 20.85 26.53
N VAL A 126 -14.00 19.99 26.99
CA VAL A 126 -13.46 18.84 26.26
C VAL A 126 -13.58 17.58 27.12
N LYS A 127 -14.15 16.52 26.56
CA LYS A 127 -14.22 15.20 27.19
C LYS A 127 -13.45 14.19 26.37
N ARG A 128 -12.49 13.49 26.98
CA ARG A 128 -11.80 12.36 26.34
C ARG A 128 -12.72 11.14 26.33
N MET A 129 -12.91 10.55 25.14
CA MET A 129 -13.81 9.41 24.93
C MET A 129 -13.03 8.10 24.87
N SER A 130 -11.85 8.07 24.26
CA SER A 130 -11.04 6.85 24.15
C SER A 130 -9.56 7.15 24.31
N LEU A 131 -8.82 6.17 24.81
CA LEU A 131 -7.35 6.24 24.97
C LEU A 131 -6.59 5.88 23.71
N GLU A 132 -7.22 5.13 22.81
CA GLU A 132 -6.51 4.45 21.71
C GLU A 132 -7.03 4.81 20.31
N GLY A 133 -7.91 5.81 20.23
CA GLY A 133 -8.43 6.30 18.95
C GLY A 133 -9.28 5.25 18.21
N GLY A 134 -9.22 5.28 16.89
CA GLY A 134 -9.95 4.41 15.97
C GLY A 134 -10.31 5.14 14.69
N ASP A 135 -10.95 4.42 13.77
CA ASP A 135 -11.32 4.89 12.44
C ASP A 135 -12.83 5.06 12.31
N TYR A 136 -13.28 5.72 11.23
CA TYR A 136 -14.70 5.87 10.87
C TYR A 136 -15.53 6.60 11.92
N LEU A 137 -15.01 7.70 12.47
CA LEU A 137 -15.69 8.51 13.47
C LEU A 137 -17.05 9.00 12.98
N LYS A 138 -18.10 8.75 13.80
CA LYS A 138 -19.45 9.27 13.53
C LYS A 138 -20.20 9.59 14.82
N TRP A 139 -21.20 10.45 14.69
CA TRP A 139 -22.25 10.63 15.67
C TRP A 139 -23.44 9.72 15.37
N THR A 140 -24.14 9.27 16.39
CA THR A 140 -25.49 8.72 16.23
C THR A 140 -26.44 9.83 15.76
N GLY A 141 -27.50 9.45 15.04
CA GLY A 141 -28.45 10.43 14.48
C GLY A 141 -29.15 11.32 15.51
N ASP A 142 -29.25 10.89 16.75
CA ASP A 142 -29.77 11.64 17.88
C ASP A 142 -28.75 12.55 18.58
N GLY A 143 -27.46 12.44 18.21
CA GLY A 143 -26.35 13.19 18.80
C GLY A 143 -26.01 12.80 20.24
N ARG A 144 -26.53 11.68 20.76
CA ARG A 144 -26.30 11.24 22.13
C ARG A 144 -25.09 10.35 22.32
N ALA A 145 -24.60 9.72 21.24
CA ALA A 145 -23.45 8.84 21.27
C ALA A 145 -22.53 9.06 20.09
N VAL A 146 -21.28 8.64 20.25
CA VAL A 146 -20.27 8.58 19.20
C VAL A 146 -19.95 7.13 18.89
N THR A 147 -19.45 6.89 17.65
CA THR A 147 -19.07 5.57 17.18
C THR A 147 -17.73 5.62 16.45
N TRP A 148 -16.97 4.54 16.53
CA TRP A 148 -15.72 4.32 15.78
C TRP A 148 -15.48 2.83 15.60
N ALA A 149 -14.45 2.45 14.85
CA ALA A 149 -14.10 1.05 14.64
C ALA A 149 -12.58 0.80 14.68
N TRP A 150 -12.19 -0.43 15.00
CA TRP A 150 -10.88 -1.03 14.77
C TRP A 150 -11.07 -2.34 14.00
N GLY A 151 -10.75 -2.36 12.71
CA GLY A 151 -11.00 -3.53 11.90
C GLY A 151 -12.46 -4.01 12.05
N ALA A 152 -12.66 -5.24 12.48
CA ALA A 152 -13.98 -5.82 12.73
C ALA A 152 -14.63 -5.42 14.06
N GLN A 153 -13.96 -4.65 14.92
CA GLN A 153 -14.50 -4.20 16.22
C GLN A 153 -15.17 -2.86 16.07
N PHE A 154 -16.47 -2.82 16.31
CA PHE A 154 -17.28 -1.60 16.31
C PHE A 154 -17.55 -1.15 17.74
N PHE A 155 -17.36 0.15 17.99
CA PHE A 155 -17.55 0.77 19.28
C PHE A 155 -18.66 1.82 19.23
N ARG A 156 -19.52 1.85 20.25
CA ARG A 156 -20.54 2.87 20.48
C ARG A 156 -20.42 3.35 21.93
N GLN A 157 -20.28 4.65 22.13
CA GLN A 157 -20.17 5.23 23.45
C GLN A 157 -21.14 6.41 23.60
N PRO A 158 -22.12 6.33 24.53
CA PRO A 158 -22.87 7.51 24.95
C PRO A 158 -21.92 8.60 25.43
N VAL A 159 -22.18 9.87 25.09
CA VAL A 159 -21.27 10.98 25.45
C VAL A 159 -21.10 11.10 26.95
N GLU A 160 -22.13 10.78 27.71
CA GLU A 160 -22.08 10.84 29.17
C GLU A 160 -21.39 9.62 29.83
N SER A 161 -21.22 8.52 29.10
CA SER A 161 -20.54 7.31 29.60
C SER A 161 -19.04 7.46 29.61
N THR A 162 -18.38 6.70 30.49
CA THR A 162 -16.91 6.54 30.52
C THR A 162 -16.43 5.35 29.69
N GLU A 163 -17.30 4.37 29.43
CA GLU A 163 -16.95 3.12 28.77
C GLU A 163 -17.73 2.91 27.46
N PRO A 164 -17.07 2.47 26.39
CA PRO A 164 -17.72 2.11 25.15
C PRO A 164 -18.37 0.72 25.22
N GLN A 165 -19.46 0.56 24.51
CA GLN A 165 -20.00 -0.74 24.14
C GLN A 165 -19.25 -1.25 22.90
N LYS A 166 -18.70 -2.47 22.97
CA LYS A 166 -17.98 -3.13 21.88
C LYS A 166 -18.88 -4.20 21.22
N THR A 167 -18.92 -4.20 19.90
CA THR A 167 -19.58 -5.24 19.08
C THR A 167 -18.58 -5.73 18.04
N GLU A 168 -18.43 -7.03 17.91
CA GLU A 168 -17.63 -7.62 16.82
C GLU A 168 -18.53 -7.87 15.60
N VAL A 169 -18.08 -7.37 14.44
CA VAL A 169 -18.75 -7.54 13.15
C VAL A 169 -17.85 -8.39 12.27
N ILE A 170 -18.07 -9.70 12.29
CA ILE A 170 -17.27 -10.66 11.55
C ILE A 170 -18.06 -11.10 10.32
N VAL A 171 -17.42 -10.97 9.13
CA VAL A 171 -17.94 -11.49 7.86
C VAL A 171 -16.97 -12.56 7.38
N GLU A 172 -17.42 -13.81 7.37
CA GLU A 172 -16.62 -14.94 6.90
C GLU A 172 -16.91 -15.24 5.43
N ARG A 173 -15.85 -15.47 4.66
CA ARG A 173 -15.91 -15.91 3.27
C ARG A 173 -14.90 -17.02 3.03
N PRO A 174 -15.24 -18.07 2.26
CA PRO A 174 -14.25 -19.07 1.87
C PRO A 174 -13.18 -18.43 0.99
N ARG A 175 -11.93 -18.81 1.19
CA ARG A 175 -10.83 -18.44 0.29
C ARG A 175 -11.03 -19.10 -1.07
N SER A 176 -10.75 -18.36 -2.15
CA SER A 176 -10.74 -18.92 -3.49
C SER A 176 -9.66 -19.99 -3.60
N ARG A 177 -10.07 -21.15 -4.10
CA ARG A 177 -9.16 -22.27 -4.40
C ARG A 177 -9.60 -22.89 -5.72
N PRO A 178 -8.79 -22.77 -6.79
CA PRO A 178 -9.06 -23.47 -8.03
C PRO A 178 -9.01 -24.98 -7.79
N THR A 179 -9.76 -25.74 -8.58
CA THR A 179 -9.78 -27.22 -8.52
C THR A 179 -9.28 -27.79 -9.83
N GLY A 180 -8.61 -28.95 -9.77
CA GLY A 180 -8.04 -29.64 -10.92
C GLY A 180 -6.53 -29.46 -11.04
N SER A 181 -5.98 -29.89 -12.18
CA SER A 181 -4.54 -29.83 -12.43
C SER A 181 -4.22 -29.18 -13.76
N VAL A 182 -3.10 -28.44 -13.80
CA VAL A 182 -2.54 -27.86 -15.03
C VAL A 182 -1.04 -28.14 -15.08
N LEU A 183 -0.56 -28.51 -16.27
CA LEU A 183 0.85 -28.73 -16.57
C LEU A 183 1.35 -27.62 -17.49
N LEU A 184 2.31 -26.81 -17.02
CA LEU A 184 3.07 -25.90 -17.86
C LEU A 184 4.32 -26.65 -18.35
N THR A 185 4.45 -26.86 -19.66
CA THR A 185 5.45 -27.78 -20.22
C THR A 185 6.43 -27.11 -21.17
N GLY A 186 7.71 -27.51 -21.09
CA GLY A 186 8.74 -27.20 -22.07
C GLY A 186 9.47 -25.88 -21.87
N ALA A 187 9.41 -25.29 -20.69
CA ALA A 187 10.07 -24.03 -20.37
C ALA A 187 11.46 -24.23 -19.75
N ARG A 188 12.30 -23.19 -19.79
CA ARG A 188 13.35 -23.03 -18.77
C ARG A 188 12.66 -22.75 -17.44
N VAL A 189 13.04 -23.47 -16.39
CA VAL A 189 12.48 -23.26 -15.05
C VAL A 189 13.58 -22.79 -14.11
N ILE A 190 13.46 -21.57 -13.61
CA ILE A 190 14.33 -20.98 -12.59
C ILE A 190 13.61 -21.16 -11.25
N THR A 191 14.02 -22.15 -10.47
CA THR A 191 13.24 -22.58 -9.31
C THR A 191 13.37 -21.68 -8.10
N MET A 192 14.45 -20.91 -7.99
CA MET A 192 14.85 -20.18 -6.78
C MET A 192 15.06 -21.09 -5.55
N LYS A 193 15.16 -22.41 -5.74
CA LYS A 193 15.69 -23.35 -4.76
C LYS A 193 17.21 -23.36 -4.87
N GLY A 194 17.87 -22.52 -4.08
CA GLY A 194 19.30 -22.26 -4.28
C GLY A 194 19.56 -21.67 -5.66
N THR A 195 20.45 -22.32 -6.44
CA THR A 195 20.83 -21.89 -7.80
C THR A 195 20.25 -22.76 -8.91
N GLU A 196 19.24 -23.58 -8.62
CA GLU A 196 18.71 -24.58 -9.55
C GLU A 196 18.01 -23.92 -10.75
N VAL A 197 18.45 -24.31 -11.96
CA VAL A 197 17.83 -23.97 -13.24
C VAL A 197 17.64 -25.22 -14.06
N ILE A 198 16.42 -25.52 -14.49
CA ILE A 198 16.08 -26.64 -15.37
C ILE A 198 15.94 -26.10 -16.80
N PRO A 199 16.86 -26.39 -17.73
CA PRO A 199 16.85 -25.77 -19.07
C PRO A 199 15.60 -26.06 -19.92
N ASN A 200 15.01 -27.25 -19.74
CA ASN A 200 13.78 -27.68 -20.39
C ASN A 200 12.99 -28.49 -19.37
N GLY A 201 12.03 -27.86 -18.72
CA GLY A 201 11.31 -28.41 -17.59
C GLY A 201 9.81 -28.25 -17.69
N ASP A 202 9.15 -28.92 -16.76
CA ASP A 202 7.69 -28.91 -16.55
C ASP A 202 7.40 -28.48 -15.12
N VAL A 203 6.28 -27.76 -14.96
CA VAL A 203 5.71 -27.39 -13.65
C VAL A 203 4.27 -27.90 -13.61
N LEU A 204 3.99 -28.84 -12.71
CA LEU A 204 2.66 -29.36 -12.44
C LEU A 204 2.05 -28.63 -11.26
N VAL A 205 0.87 -28.04 -11.46
CA VAL A 205 0.08 -27.39 -10.42
C VAL A 205 -1.19 -28.20 -10.21
N THR A 206 -1.53 -28.49 -8.96
CA THR A 206 -2.80 -29.14 -8.58
C THR A 206 -3.50 -28.25 -7.56
N ASN A 207 -4.73 -27.89 -7.87
CA ASN A 207 -5.49 -26.89 -7.14
C ASN A 207 -4.69 -25.55 -7.08
N ASN A 208 -4.37 -25.10 -5.88
CA ASN A 208 -3.61 -23.84 -5.72
C ASN A 208 -2.12 -24.06 -5.35
N ARG A 209 -1.60 -25.32 -5.48
CA ARG A 209 -0.22 -25.61 -5.06
C ARG A 209 0.58 -26.25 -6.18
N ILE A 210 1.90 -26.00 -6.15
CA ILE A 210 2.87 -26.69 -6.98
C ILE A 210 2.91 -28.16 -6.52
N ALA A 211 2.54 -29.07 -7.42
CA ALA A 211 2.57 -30.50 -7.14
C ALA A 211 3.93 -31.12 -7.46
N ALA A 212 4.56 -30.69 -8.57
CA ALA A 212 5.89 -31.16 -8.96
C ALA A 212 6.57 -30.17 -9.92
N VAL A 213 7.90 -30.17 -9.89
CA VAL A 213 8.78 -29.47 -10.82
C VAL A 213 9.87 -30.41 -11.26
N GLY A 214 10.19 -30.50 -12.55
CA GLY A 214 11.22 -31.41 -13.05
C GLY A 214 11.54 -31.25 -14.53
N LYS A 215 12.41 -32.13 -15.05
CA LYS A 215 12.72 -32.15 -16.47
C LYS A 215 11.49 -32.46 -17.30
N ARG A 216 11.42 -31.97 -18.51
CA ARG A 216 10.29 -32.20 -19.42
C ARG A 216 9.98 -33.69 -19.57
N GLY A 217 8.71 -34.06 -19.38
CA GLY A 217 8.22 -35.42 -19.51
C GLY A 217 8.59 -36.36 -18.36
N SER A 218 9.27 -35.88 -17.30
CA SER A 218 9.66 -36.73 -16.16
C SER A 218 8.59 -36.78 -15.04
N LEU A 219 7.57 -35.93 -15.10
CA LEU A 219 6.58 -35.82 -14.04
C LEU A 219 5.46 -36.85 -14.21
N ARG A 220 4.97 -37.39 -13.09
CA ARG A 220 3.72 -38.17 -13.08
C ARG A 220 2.53 -37.19 -13.10
N VAL A 221 1.87 -37.14 -14.27
CA VAL A 221 0.76 -36.19 -14.51
C VAL A 221 -0.57 -36.92 -14.29
N PRO A 222 -1.46 -36.40 -13.41
CA PRO A 222 -2.79 -36.98 -13.20
C PRO A 222 -3.65 -36.97 -14.47
N ALA A 223 -4.55 -37.96 -14.61
CA ALA A 223 -5.53 -37.96 -15.70
C ALA A 223 -6.42 -36.70 -15.64
N GLY A 224 -6.80 -36.16 -16.80
CA GLY A 224 -7.60 -34.95 -16.90
C GLY A 224 -6.84 -33.65 -16.67
N THR A 225 -5.51 -33.72 -16.51
CA THR A 225 -4.67 -32.51 -16.40
C THR A 225 -4.68 -31.71 -17.70
N ARG A 226 -4.99 -30.41 -17.63
CA ARG A 226 -4.85 -29.50 -18.78
C ARG A 226 -3.38 -29.20 -19.03
N THR A 227 -2.91 -29.40 -20.24
CA THR A 227 -1.54 -29.06 -20.64
C THR A 227 -1.48 -27.75 -21.39
N ILE A 228 -0.57 -26.87 -20.98
CA ILE A 228 -0.28 -25.58 -21.64
C ILE A 228 1.19 -25.57 -22.03
N SER A 229 1.45 -25.50 -23.35
CA SER A 229 2.82 -25.41 -23.85
C SER A 229 3.36 -24.00 -23.64
N VAL A 230 4.50 -23.91 -22.96
CA VAL A 230 5.28 -22.69 -22.74
C VAL A 230 6.73 -22.89 -23.24
N THR A 231 6.85 -23.70 -24.30
CA THR A 231 8.14 -24.00 -24.95
C THR A 231 8.83 -22.69 -25.39
N GLY A 232 10.14 -22.61 -25.12
CA GLY A 232 10.95 -21.44 -25.44
C GLY A 232 10.82 -20.26 -24.45
N LYS A 233 9.92 -20.38 -23.47
CA LYS A 233 9.70 -19.37 -22.42
C LYS A 233 10.49 -19.72 -21.14
N THR A 234 10.44 -18.82 -20.17
CA THR A 234 11.04 -19.03 -18.84
C THR A 234 9.97 -18.97 -17.77
N ILE A 235 9.95 -19.95 -16.88
CA ILE A 235 9.11 -19.94 -15.66
C ILE A 235 9.99 -19.59 -14.46
N MET A 236 9.53 -18.68 -13.61
CA MET A 236 10.14 -18.36 -12.32
C MET A 236 9.05 -18.08 -11.28
N PRO A 237 9.36 -18.03 -9.97
CA PRO A 237 8.40 -17.55 -8.98
C PRO A 237 7.90 -16.16 -9.33
N GLY A 238 6.66 -15.85 -8.95
CA GLY A 238 6.13 -14.49 -9.03
C GLY A 238 6.94 -13.55 -8.14
N LEU A 239 6.99 -12.28 -8.52
CA LEU A 239 7.68 -11.25 -7.75
C LEU A 239 6.98 -11.06 -6.40
N VAL A 240 7.79 -10.92 -5.35
CA VAL A 240 7.36 -10.61 -3.99
C VAL A 240 7.86 -9.21 -3.65
N ASP A 241 6.95 -8.24 -3.60
CA ASP A 241 7.29 -6.87 -3.28
C ASP A 241 7.10 -6.61 -1.79
N ALA A 242 8.21 -6.56 -1.05
CA ALA A 242 8.21 -6.44 0.40
C ALA A 242 7.95 -5.00 0.90
N HIS A 243 7.91 -4.02 -0.02
CA HIS A 243 7.63 -2.63 0.31
C HIS A 243 6.92 -1.92 -0.86
N ALA A 244 5.61 -2.07 -0.92
CA ALA A 244 4.76 -1.43 -1.94
C ALA A 244 3.53 -0.79 -1.31
N HIS A 245 3.46 0.53 -1.32
CA HIS A 245 2.25 1.25 -0.94
C HIS A 245 1.16 1.01 -2.00
N MET A 246 0.14 0.24 -1.65
CA MET A 246 -0.91 -0.20 -2.59
C MET A 246 -1.98 0.87 -2.84
N TRP A 247 -2.03 1.91 -2.00
CA TRP A 247 -2.98 3.02 -2.13
C TRP A 247 -4.44 2.58 -2.35
N ALA A 248 -4.86 1.52 -1.65
CA ALA A 248 -6.21 1.01 -1.73
C ALA A 248 -7.25 2.11 -1.45
N PRO A 249 -8.36 2.17 -2.21
CA PRO A 249 -9.40 3.15 -1.99
C PRO A 249 -9.99 3.07 -0.59
N ARG A 250 -10.35 4.21 -0.02
CA ARG A 250 -10.90 4.31 1.34
C ARG A 250 -12.42 4.34 1.34
N GLY A 251 -13.02 3.84 2.40
CA GLY A 251 -14.44 3.95 2.68
C GLY A 251 -15.28 2.88 1.99
N LEU A 252 -16.02 3.21 0.96
CA LEU A 252 -16.80 2.20 0.21
C LEU A 252 -15.85 1.37 -0.65
N HIS A 253 -15.77 0.08 -0.34
CA HIS A 253 -14.92 -0.86 -1.07
C HIS A 253 -15.46 -1.11 -2.48
N GLN A 254 -14.56 -1.28 -3.43
CA GLN A 254 -14.86 -1.53 -4.84
C GLN A 254 -14.00 -2.69 -5.35
N THR A 255 -14.43 -3.36 -6.40
CA THR A 255 -13.71 -4.50 -7.00
C THR A 255 -12.79 -4.08 -8.14
N GLU A 256 -12.89 -2.84 -8.61
CA GLU A 256 -12.07 -2.27 -9.67
C GLU A 256 -10.94 -1.44 -9.08
N VAL A 257 -9.84 -2.10 -8.68
CA VAL A 257 -8.66 -1.47 -8.05
C VAL A 257 -7.48 -1.58 -9.00
N TRP A 258 -7.23 -0.51 -9.75
CA TRP A 258 -6.20 -0.50 -10.80
C TRP A 258 -4.80 -0.84 -10.29
N GLN A 259 -4.46 -0.43 -9.08
CA GLN A 259 -3.16 -0.74 -8.46
C GLN A 259 -2.94 -2.25 -8.34
N TYR A 260 -3.98 -2.98 -7.95
CA TYR A 260 -3.91 -4.43 -7.79
C TYR A 260 -3.81 -5.13 -9.15
N LEU A 261 -4.58 -4.66 -10.13
CA LEU A 261 -4.53 -5.19 -11.50
C LEU A 261 -3.17 -4.91 -12.15
N ALA A 262 -2.65 -3.68 -12.03
CA ALA A 262 -1.34 -3.32 -12.57
C ALA A 262 -0.23 -4.21 -11.99
N ASN A 263 -0.17 -4.38 -10.67
CA ASN A 263 0.83 -5.25 -10.05
C ASN A 263 0.73 -6.69 -10.54
N LEU A 264 -0.47 -7.26 -10.59
CA LEU A 264 -0.66 -8.63 -11.08
C LEU A 264 -0.25 -8.77 -12.55
N ALA A 265 -0.63 -7.82 -13.41
CA ALA A 265 -0.28 -7.82 -14.83
C ALA A 265 1.24 -7.78 -15.08
N TYR A 266 1.98 -7.13 -14.20
CA TYR A 266 3.46 -7.09 -14.25
C TYR A 266 4.13 -8.20 -13.42
N GLY A 267 3.36 -9.22 -12.99
CA GLY A 267 3.93 -10.42 -12.35
C GLY A 267 4.24 -10.31 -10.87
N VAL A 268 3.81 -9.25 -10.20
CA VAL A 268 3.84 -9.17 -8.73
C VAL A 268 2.69 -10.01 -8.19
N THR A 269 3.00 -11.14 -7.54
CA THR A 269 2.00 -12.08 -7.03
C THR A 269 1.74 -11.93 -5.54
N THR A 270 2.71 -11.35 -4.83
CA THR A 270 2.62 -11.08 -3.39
C THR A 270 3.23 -9.71 -3.10
N THR A 271 2.58 -8.94 -2.22
CA THR A 271 3.07 -7.63 -1.80
C THR A 271 2.84 -7.41 -0.31
N ARG A 272 3.69 -6.61 0.32
CA ARG A 272 3.49 -6.05 1.65
C ARG A 272 3.31 -4.54 1.54
N ASP A 273 2.14 -4.03 1.97
CA ASP A 273 1.91 -2.60 2.14
C ASP A 273 2.43 -2.19 3.53
N PRO A 274 3.55 -1.44 3.59
CA PRO A 274 4.21 -1.16 4.86
C PRO A 274 3.55 -0.04 5.66
N GLN A 275 2.59 0.68 5.09
CA GLN A 275 1.84 1.70 5.81
C GLN A 275 0.62 2.17 5.02
N THR A 276 -0.52 2.14 5.67
CA THR A 276 -1.75 2.79 5.19
C THR A 276 -2.24 3.80 6.22
N SER A 277 -3.12 4.70 5.80
CA SER A 277 -3.70 5.66 6.73
C SER A 277 -5.00 5.16 7.36
N THR A 278 -5.54 4.04 6.86
CA THR A 278 -6.76 3.39 7.36
C THR A 278 -6.62 1.87 7.24
N PRO A 279 -7.44 1.08 7.95
CA PRO A 279 -7.42 -0.38 7.86
C PRO A 279 -8.11 -0.95 6.61
N ASP A 280 -8.57 -0.15 5.65
CA ASP A 280 -9.27 -0.62 4.44
C ASP A 280 -8.46 -1.65 3.64
N VAL A 281 -7.13 -1.56 3.66
CA VAL A 281 -6.23 -2.50 2.98
C VAL A 281 -6.48 -3.95 3.37
N PHE A 282 -6.84 -4.22 4.62
CA PHE A 282 -7.13 -5.58 5.09
C PHE A 282 -8.39 -6.14 4.44
N ALA A 283 -9.44 -5.33 4.26
CA ALA A 283 -10.64 -5.74 3.54
C ALA A 283 -10.33 -6.05 2.06
N TYR A 284 -9.49 -5.26 1.41
CA TYR A 284 -9.06 -5.53 0.03
C TYR A 284 -8.21 -6.81 -0.08
N ALA A 285 -7.33 -7.06 0.90
CA ALA A 285 -6.59 -8.32 0.97
C ALA A 285 -7.55 -9.53 1.08
N ASP A 286 -8.56 -9.44 1.95
CA ASP A 286 -9.58 -10.47 2.10
C ASP A 286 -10.42 -10.65 0.83
N MET A 287 -10.76 -9.57 0.12
CA MET A 287 -11.49 -9.62 -1.16
C MET A 287 -10.68 -10.35 -2.24
N VAL A 288 -9.37 -10.12 -2.32
CA VAL A 288 -8.47 -10.85 -3.22
C VAL A 288 -8.39 -12.33 -2.83
N ASP A 289 -8.25 -12.63 -1.55
CA ASP A 289 -8.16 -14.01 -1.04
C ASP A 289 -9.49 -14.77 -1.24
N ALA A 290 -10.63 -14.10 -1.15
CA ALA A 290 -11.94 -14.65 -1.43
C ALA A 290 -12.28 -14.78 -2.93
N GLY A 291 -11.37 -14.31 -3.83
CA GLY A 291 -11.59 -14.34 -5.28
C GLY A 291 -12.67 -13.36 -5.78
N MET A 292 -13.00 -12.34 -4.98
CA MET A 292 -13.97 -11.32 -5.35
C MET A 292 -13.39 -10.33 -6.37
N MET A 293 -12.07 -10.21 -6.42
CA MET A 293 -11.32 -9.38 -7.38
C MET A 293 -9.94 -9.98 -7.65
N PRO A 294 -9.39 -9.84 -8.87
CA PRO A 294 -8.01 -10.22 -9.14
C PRO A 294 -7.02 -9.22 -8.52
N GLY A 295 -5.85 -9.73 -8.14
CA GLY A 295 -4.78 -8.92 -7.57
C GLY A 295 -3.69 -9.77 -6.92
N PRO A 296 -2.56 -9.18 -6.53
CA PRO A 296 -1.54 -9.87 -5.74
C PRO A 296 -2.09 -10.22 -4.36
N ARG A 297 -1.51 -11.18 -3.69
CA ARG A 297 -1.72 -11.42 -2.27
C ARG A 297 -1.16 -10.24 -1.48
N VAL A 298 -1.99 -9.55 -0.70
CA VAL A 298 -1.60 -8.34 0.01
C VAL A 298 -1.48 -8.62 1.50
N TYR A 299 -0.29 -8.41 2.03
CA TYR A 299 -0.04 -8.26 3.45
C TYR A 299 0.09 -6.78 3.78
N ALA A 300 -0.25 -6.37 4.96
CA ALA A 300 -0.16 -4.96 5.33
C ALA A 300 0.17 -4.78 6.81
N THR A 301 0.86 -3.71 7.10
CA THR A 301 1.02 -3.26 8.49
C THR A 301 -0.24 -2.57 9.00
N GLY A 302 -1.11 -2.10 8.10
CA GLY A 302 -2.13 -1.11 8.43
C GLY A 302 -1.50 0.25 8.73
N PRO A 303 -2.13 1.08 9.59
CA PRO A 303 -1.59 2.38 9.97
C PRO A 303 -0.18 2.28 10.56
N GLY A 304 0.73 3.16 10.14
CA GLY A 304 2.09 3.21 10.68
C GLY A 304 2.13 3.77 12.11
N VAL A 305 3.23 3.52 12.82
CA VAL A 305 3.46 4.07 14.15
C VAL A 305 4.33 5.33 14.05
N PHE A 306 3.78 6.46 14.48
CA PHE A 306 4.41 7.79 14.43
C PHE A 306 4.60 8.36 15.84
N SER A 307 5.35 9.46 15.95
CA SER A 307 5.47 10.21 17.22
C SER A 307 4.11 10.67 17.76
N GLY A 308 3.15 10.96 16.87
CA GLY A 308 1.78 11.34 17.23
C GLY A 308 0.85 10.18 17.58
N SER A 309 1.32 8.93 17.63
CA SER A 309 0.48 7.75 17.89
C SER A 309 0.02 7.60 19.34
N GLY A 310 0.41 8.52 20.23
CA GLY A 310 -0.05 8.53 21.63
C GLY A 310 0.63 7.50 22.54
N ILE A 311 1.80 7.01 22.15
CA ILE A 311 2.61 6.07 22.96
C ILE A 311 3.49 6.89 23.90
N ASP A 312 3.05 7.05 25.15
CA ASP A 312 3.69 7.86 26.18
C ASP A 312 4.14 7.02 27.41
N SER A 313 3.87 5.72 27.40
CA SER A 313 4.30 4.77 28.43
C SER A 313 4.45 3.36 27.86
N ARG A 314 5.09 2.48 28.62
CA ARG A 314 5.24 1.06 28.27
C ARG A 314 3.87 0.39 28.09
N GLU A 315 2.94 0.64 29.01
CA GLU A 315 1.58 0.12 28.97
C GLU A 315 0.81 0.63 27.72
N ALA A 316 1.01 1.89 27.34
CA ALA A 316 0.43 2.45 26.12
C ALA A 316 0.98 1.74 24.87
N ALA A 317 2.28 1.42 24.81
CA ALA A 317 2.88 0.65 23.72
C ALA A 317 2.23 -0.74 23.61
N PHE A 318 2.09 -1.46 24.73
CA PHE A 318 1.48 -2.79 24.73
C PHE A 318 0.01 -2.76 24.29
N ARG A 319 -0.80 -1.82 24.80
CA ARG A 319 -2.20 -1.64 24.32
C ARG A 319 -2.25 -1.31 22.85
N PHE A 320 -1.39 -0.42 22.37
CA PHE A 320 -1.34 0.00 20.97
C PHE A 320 -0.99 -1.17 20.05
N ILE A 321 0.05 -1.95 20.37
CA ILE A 321 0.49 -3.10 19.55
C ILE A 321 -0.51 -4.26 19.63
N LYS A 322 -1.13 -4.50 20.77
CA LYS A 322 -2.20 -5.49 20.93
C LYS A 322 -3.33 -5.31 19.91
N ARG A 323 -3.69 -4.07 19.60
CA ARG A 323 -4.68 -3.73 18.58
C ARG A 323 -4.31 -4.27 17.18
N TYR A 324 -3.04 -4.21 16.80
CA TYR A 324 -2.58 -4.75 15.51
C TYR A 324 -2.78 -6.26 15.47
N LYS A 325 -2.50 -6.95 16.57
CA LYS A 325 -2.68 -8.40 16.65
C LYS A 325 -4.15 -8.81 16.65
N GLU A 326 -4.95 -8.20 17.50
CA GLU A 326 -6.32 -8.64 17.78
C GLU A 326 -7.36 -8.05 16.83
N ALA A 327 -7.27 -6.75 16.50
CA ALA A 327 -8.27 -6.08 15.68
C ALA A 327 -7.90 -6.07 14.20
N TYR A 328 -6.66 -5.79 13.85
CA TYR A 328 -6.20 -5.79 12.46
C TYR A 328 -5.73 -7.17 11.98
N ARG A 329 -5.43 -8.09 12.91
CA ARG A 329 -4.97 -9.46 12.62
C ARG A 329 -3.73 -9.49 11.72
N THR A 330 -2.86 -8.49 11.85
CA THR A 330 -1.58 -8.44 11.17
C THR A 330 -0.45 -8.94 12.06
N ASN A 331 0.60 -9.46 11.44
CA ASN A 331 1.83 -9.89 12.11
C ASN A 331 3.03 -9.01 11.73
N THR A 332 2.79 -7.86 11.11
CA THR A 332 3.83 -6.92 10.69
C THR A 332 3.45 -5.50 11.06
N LEU A 333 4.46 -4.68 11.36
CA LEU A 333 4.30 -3.29 11.77
C LEU A 333 5.45 -2.47 11.21
N LYS A 334 5.19 -1.23 10.78
CA LYS A 334 6.21 -0.24 10.45
C LYS A 334 6.15 0.92 11.42
N GLN A 335 7.28 1.20 12.08
CA GLN A 335 7.42 2.42 12.85
C GLN A 335 8.19 3.47 12.05
N TYR A 336 7.63 4.65 12.01
CA TYR A 336 8.30 5.89 11.64
C TYR A 336 8.95 6.46 12.91
N VAL A 337 9.90 7.34 12.82
CA VAL A 337 10.61 7.85 14.01
C VAL A 337 9.62 8.20 15.14
N ALA A 338 9.29 7.19 15.97
CA ALA A 338 8.27 7.27 17.00
C ALA A 338 8.94 7.55 18.36
N GLY A 339 8.74 8.76 18.89
CA GLY A 339 9.28 9.16 20.19
C GLY A 339 10.81 9.11 20.26
N ASP A 340 11.30 8.98 21.49
CA ASP A 340 12.70 8.75 21.79
C ASP A 340 13.09 7.25 21.76
N ARG A 341 14.32 6.92 22.12
CA ARG A 341 14.80 5.54 22.09
C ARG A 341 14.03 4.62 23.03
N ILE A 342 13.62 5.10 24.20
CA ILE A 342 12.91 4.30 25.18
C ILE A 342 11.52 3.91 24.69
N VAL A 343 10.81 4.83 24.04
CA VAL A 343 9.51 4.56 23.39
C VAL A 343 9.67 3.50 22.30
N ARG A 344 10.70 3.59 21.48
CA ARG A 344 10.96 2.60 20.43
C ARG A 344 11.29 1.22 20.98
N GLN A 345 11.99 1.15 22.12
CA GLN A 345 12.25 -0.11 22.81
C GLN A 345 10.97 -0.72 23.40
N TRP A 346 10.05 0.06 23.97
CA TRP A 346 8.73 -0.43 24.38
C TRP A 346 7.91 -0.98 23.21
N ILE A 347 7.99 -0.35 22.04
CA ILE A 347 7.33 -0.84 20.81
C ILE A 347 7.90 -2.22 20.43
N ILE A 348 9.23 -2.38 20.43
CA ILE A 348 9.87 -3.67 20.10
C ILE A 348 9.49 -4.74 21.13
N GLU A 349 9.51 -4.40 22.40
CA GLU A 349 9.14 -5.32 23.48
C GLU A 349 7.69 -5.82 23.29
N ALA A 350 6.75 -4.90 23.05
CA ALA A 350 5.37 -5.24 22.76
C ALA A 350 5.21 -6.07 21.48
N CYS A 351 5.96 -5.75 20.42
CA CYS A 351 5.96 -6.53 19.19
C CYS A 351 6.44 -7.97 19.40
N LYS A 352 7.48 -8.18 20.22
CA LYS A 352 7.97 -9.51 20.60
C LYS A 352 6.91 -10.30 21.36
N GLU A 353 6.23 -9.66 22.32
CA GLU A 353 5.17 -10.29 23.12
C GLU A 353 4.01 -10.77 22.24
N TYR A 354 3.58 -9.97 21.28
CA TYR A 354 2.44 -10.30 20.41
C TYR A 354 2.82 -11.02 19.10
N GLY A 355 4.10 -11.36 18.89
CA GLY A 355 4.57 -12.04 17.68
C GLY A 355 4.39 -11.19 16.41
N ILE A 356 4.72 -9.90 16.49
CA ILE A 356 4.66 -8.94 15.38
C ILE A 356 6.08 -8.60 14.94
N THR A 357 6.35 -8.71 13.65
CA THR A 357 7.60 -8.27 13.02
C THR A 357 7.59 -6.77 12.83
N ALA A 358 8.48 -6.06 13.52
CA ALA A 358 8.58 -4.61 13.44
C ALA A 358 9.68 -4.18 12.47
N THR A 359 9.35 -3.28 11.55
CA THR A 359 10.32 -2.62 10.66
C THR A 359 10.41 -1.12 10.95
N ILE A 360 11.51 -0.50 10.55
CA ILE A 360 11.74 0.95 10.69
C ILE A 360 11.68 1.63 9.34
N GLU A 361 11.14 2.85 9.32
CA GLU A 361 11.19 3.73 8.14
C GLU A 361 12.61 4.01 7.67
N GLY A 362 13.53 4.16 8.62
CA GLY A 362 14.83 4.74 8.39
C GLY A 362 14.82 6.27 8.52
N SER A 363 15.98 6.88 8.35
CA SER A 363 16.17 8.32 8.43
C SER A 363 17.43 8.74 7.68
N LEU A 364 17.62 10.06 7.51
CA LEU A 364 18.88 10.61 7.01
C LEU A 364 20.03 10.59 8.04
N ASP A 365 19.79 10.05 9.22
CA ASP A 365 20.80 9.84 10.28
C ASP A 365 21.19 8.36 10.34
N LEU A 366 22.38 8.02 9.81
CA LEU A 366 22.93 6.67 9.84
C LEU A 366 23.02 6.11 11.26
N LYS A 367 23.44 6.92 12.23
CA LYS A 367 23.61 6.48 13.62
C LYS A 367 22.26 6.06 14.22
N LEU A 368 21.19 6.80 13.92
CA LEU A 368 19.84 6.43 14.33
C LEU A 368 19.42 5.10 13.70
N ASN A 369 19.64 4.92 12.38
CA ASN A 369 19.31 3.67 11.69
C ASN A 369 20.02 2.47 12.32
N LEU A 370 21.32 2.56 12.53
CA LEU A 370 22.11 1.47 13.15
C LEU A 370 21.67 1.20 14.61
N THR A 371 21.34 2.25 15.37
CA THR A 371 20.83 2.11 16.74
C THR A 371 19.49 1.35 16.77
N GLN A 372 18.57 1.65 15.85
CA GLN A 372 17.29 0.96 15.74
C GLN A 372 17.47 -0.52 15.38
N MET A 373 18.38 -0.83 14.46
CA MET A 373 18.74 -2.23 14.15
C MET A 373 19.33 -2.95 15.38
N ALA A 374 20.23 -2.29 16.13
CA ALA A 374 20.81 -2.83 17.36
C ALA A 374 19.74 -3.05 18.44
N ASP A 375 18.72 -2.22 18.52
CA ASP A 375 17.60 -2.34 19.45
C ASP A 375 16.65 -3.50 19.10
N GLY A 376 16.78 -4.11 17.90
CA GLY A 376 16.09 -5.36 17.54
C GLY A 376 14.95 -5.21 16.55
N TYR A 377 14.88 -4.11 15.78
CA TYR A 377 14.00 -4.05 14.63
C TYR A 377 14.44 -5.03 13.55
N SER A 378 13.48 -5.73 12.96
CA SER A 378 13.72 -6.84 12.02
C SER A 378 14.00 -6.38 10.59
N GLY A 379 13.61 -5.16 10.21
CA GLY A 379 13.78 -4.63 8.87
C GLY A 379 14.11 -3.14 8.85
N GLN A 380 15.00 -2.77 7.93
CA GLN A 380 15.32 -1.41 7.54
C GLN A 380 14.63 -1.12 6.21
N GLU A 381 13.66 -0.24 6.23
CA GLU A 381 13.03 0.29 5.03
C GLU A 381 13.84 1.49 4.51
N HIS A 382 13.84 1.68 3.20
CA HIS A 382 14.61 2.72 2.51
C HIS A 382 16.13 2.57 2.60
N SER A 383 16.80 3.21 1.64
CA SER A 383 18.26 3.21 1.56
C SER A 383 18.90 3.90 2.76
N LEU A 384 20.04 3.38 3.21
CA LEU A 384 20.87 4.11 4.16
C LEU A 384 21.40 5.39 3.49
N PRO A 385 21.52 6.50 4.25
CA PRO A 385 21.77 7.84 3.69
C PRO A 385 23.23 8.09 3.31
N ILE A 386 24.03 7.06 3.18
CA ILE A 386 25.44 7.12 2.78
C ILE A 386 25.78 6.10 1.70
N ALA A 387 26.69 6.44 0.83
CA ALA A 387 27.31 5.55 -0.13
C ALA A 387 28.79 5.97 -0.33
N PRO A 388 29.74 5.01 -0.40
CA PRO A 388 29.56 3.56 -0.29
C PRO A 388 29.27 3.11 1.16
N LEU A 389 28.64 1.93 1.30
CA LEU A 389 28.57 1.25 2.60
C LEU A 389 29.91 0.54 2.85
N TYR A 390 30.52 0.79 4.02
CA TYR A 390 31.76 0.15 4.42
C TYR A 390 31.51 -1.19 5.11
N LYS A 391 32.57 -1.99 5.24
CA LYS A 391 32.53 -3.37 5.74
C LYS A 391 31.91 -3.52 7.13
N ASP A 392 32.10 -2.54 8.00
CA ASP A 392 31.49 -2.52 9.34
C ASP A 392 29.95 -2.49 9.25
N VAL A 393 29.38 -1.60 8.42
CA VAL A 393 27.95 -1.47 8.20
C VAL A 393 27.36 -2.73 7.53
N THR A 394 27.99 -3.22 6.45
CA THR A 394 27.50 -4.41 5.75
C THR A 394 27.58 -5.67 6.61
N THR A 395 28.65 -5.80 7.42
CA THR A 395 28.80 -6.89 8.40
C THR A 395 27.75 -6.76 9.52
N PHE A 396 27.47 -5.54 9.97
CA PHE A 396 26.49 -5.30 11.01
C PHE A 396 25.07 -5.73 10.55
N LEU A 397 24.62 -5.32 9.35
CA LEU A 397 23.34 -5.75 8.80
C LEU A 397 23.28 -7.30 8.67
N ALA A 398 24.34 -7.92 8.18
CA ALA A 398 24.39 -9.38 8.06
C ALA A 398 24.33 -10.09 9.42
N LYS A 399 25.01 -9.56 10.45
CA LYS A 399 25.07 -10.14 11.80
C LYS A 399 23.77 -9.92 12.60
N THR A 400 23.12 -8.76 12.49
CA THR A 400 21.85 -8.48 13.13
C THR A 400 20.69 -9.19 12.46
N LYS A 401 20.89 -9.73 11.24
CA LYS A 401 19.85 -10.32 10.39
C LYS A 401 18.72 -9.33 10.08
N THR A 402 19.01 -8.03 10.12
CA THR A 402 18.06 -7.01 9.72
C THR A 402 17.84 -7.10 8.22
N PHE A 403 16.61 -7.23 7.82
CA PHE A 403 16.21 -7.24 6.42
C PHE A 403 16.35 -5.84 5.83
N TYR A 404 16.90 -5.72 4.63
CA TYR A 404 17.16 -4.44 3.98
C TYR A 404 16.32 -4.30 2.70
N THR A 405 15.27 -3.44 2.74
CA THR A 405 14.44 -3.06 1.58
C THR A 405 14.79 -1.63 1.17
N PRO A 406 15.75 -1.43 0.27
CA PRO A 406 16.36 -0.12 0.03
C PRO A 406 15.45 0.88 -0.67
N THR A 407 14.42 0.44 -1.41
CA THR A 407 13.51 1.30 -2.19
C THR A 407 14.26 2.36 -3.00
N ILE A 408 15.17 1.93 -3.86
CA ILE A 408 16.10 2.82 -4.58
C ILE A 408 15.35 3.81 -5.47
N LEU A 409 14.13 3.48 -5.90
CA LEU A 409 13.25 4.39 -6.64
C LEU A 409 13.00 5.70 -5.88
N VAL A 410 12.97 5.66 -4.55
CA VAL A 410 12.76 6.80 -3.65
C VAL A 410 13.91 6.93 -2.66
N ALA A 411 15.14 6.83 -3.14
CA ALA A 411 16.35 6.77 -2.33
C ALA A 411 16.48 7.91 -1.33
N TYR A 412 16.93 7.60 -0.11
CA TYR A 412 17.28 8.59 0.89
C TYR A 412 18.72 9.10 0.63
N GLY A 413 18.90 10.42 0.68
CA GLY A 413 20.20 11.06 0.51
C GLY A 413 20.70 11.19 -0.94
N ALA A 414 19.87 10.84 -1.94
CA ALA A 414 20.20 10.96 -3.36
C ALA A 414 18.96 11.33 -4.18
N PRO A 415 19.12 11.80 -5.43
CA PRO A 415 18.01 11.92 -6.36
C PRO A 415 17.29 10.59 -6.54
N TRP A 416 15.97 10.63 -6.56
CA TRP A 416 15.16 9.42 -6.74
C TRP A 416 15.38 8.80 -8.11
N SER A 417 15.77 7.55 -8.17
CA SER A 417 16.01 6.85 -9.43
C SER A 417 14.73 6.62 -10.24
N GLU A 418 13.57 6.82 -9.65
CA GLU A 418 12.30 6.91 -10.39
C GLU A 418 12.39 7.96 -11.51
N ASN A 419 13.01 9.14 -11.26
CA ASN A 419 13.19 10.17 -12.29
C ASN A 419 14.05 9.66 -13.45
N TYR A 420 15.15 8.96 -13.17
CA TYR A 420 15.99 8.33 -14.20
C TYR A 420 15.18 7.40 -15.12
N TRP A 421 14.32 6.56 -14.55
CA TRP A 421 13.51 5.62 -15.33
C TRP A 421 12.43 6.31 -16.14
N PHE A 422 11.81 7.36 -15.62
CA PHE A 422 10.86 8.16 -16.40
C PHE A 422 11.54 8.84 -17.60
N GLU A 423 12.77 9.29 -17.45
CA GLU A 423 13.53 9.94 -18.52
C GLU A 423 14.02 8.91 -19.57
N SER A 424 14.48 7.73 -19.12
CA SER A 424 15.10 6.73 -20.00
C SER A 424 14.10 5.79 -20.68
N GLU A 425 12.97 5.46 -20.06
CA GLU A 425 12.05 4.41 -20.54
C GLU A 425 10.75 4.94 -21.15
N SER A 426 10.42 6.24 -21.01
CA SER A 426 9.19 6.86 -21.55
C SER A 426 7.92 6.05 -21.25
N PRO A 427 7.53 5.86 -19.99
CA PRO A 427 6.45 4.93 -19.62
C PRO A 427 5.06 5.33 -20.16
N ASP A 428 4.86 6.59 -20.54
CA ASP A 428 3.67 7.07 -21.23
C ASP A 428 3.44 6.40 -22.60
N LYS A 429 4.46 5.82 -23.20
CA LYS A 429 4.39 5.07 -24.46
C LYS A 429 4.15 3.59 -24.27
N ASP A 430 4.26 3.07 -23.07
CA ASP A 430 3.99 1.67 -22.74
C ASP A 430 2.47 1.39 -22.80
N THR A 431 2.06 0.62 -23.82
CA THR A 431 0.65 0.30 -24.08
C THR A 431 0.04 -0.54 -22.95
N LYS A 432 0.81 -1.42 -22.33
CA LYS A 432 0.39 -2.22 -21.18
C LYS A 432 0.14 -1.34 -19.96
N LEU A 433 1.04 -0.40 -19.71
CA LEU A 433 0.91 0.54 -18.59
C LEU A 433 -0.32 1.45 -18.76
N ARG A 434 -0.52 1.97 -19.98
CA ARG A 434 -1.69 2.80 -20.33
C ARG A 434 -3.02 2.06 -20.15
N LYS A 435 -3.04 0.75 -20.29
CA LYS A 435 -4.23 -0.06 -20.02
C LYS A 435 -4.52 -0.18 -18.53
N TRP A 436 -3.48 -0.34 -17.70
CA TRP A 436 -3.66 -0.65 -16.28
C TRP A 436 -3.69 0.57 -15.38
N ILE A 437 -3.07 1.68 -15.75
CA ILE A 437 -3.10 2.92 -14.98
C ILE A 437 -4.10 3.90 -15.60
N PRO A 438 -5.02 4.49 -14.81
CA PRO A 438 -5.91 5.53 -15.31
C PRO A 438 -5.12 6.67 -15.95
N TRP A 439 -5.52 7.05 -17.18
CA TRP A 439 -4.78 8.02 -18.01
C TRP A 439 -4.44 9.32 -17.28
N GLU A 440 -5.40 9.91 -16.56
CA GLU A 440 -5.18 11.17 -15.84
C GLU A 440 -4.06 11.06 -14.79
N LEU A 441 -3.89 9.88 -14.17
CA LEU A 441 -2.82 9.64 -13.20
C LEU A 441 -1.48 9.46 -13.90
N LEU A 442 -1.42 8.63 -14.93
CA LEU A 442 -0.19 8.41 -15.70
C LEU A 442 0.31 9.71 -16.34
N ASP A 443 -0.58 10.47 -17.00
CA ASP A 443 -0.26 11.78 -17.57
C ASP A 443 0.28 12.75 -16.51
N GLY A 444 -0.35 12.76 -15.33
CA GLY A 444 0.12 13.57 -14.20
C GLY A 444 1.52 13.18 -13.71
N MET A 445 1.83 11.87 -13.67
CA MET A 445 3.14 11.37 -13.26
C MET A 445 4.23 11.71 -14.29
N VAL A 446 3.92 11.61 -15.59
CA VAL A 446 4.90 11.82 -16.67
C VAL A 446 5.16 13.32 -16.91
N ARG A 447 4.10 14.13 -17.03
CA ARG A 447 4.23 15.54 -17.45
C ARG A 447 4.57 16.52 -16.34
N ARG A 448 4.33 16.16 -15.08
CA ARG A 448 4.47 17.06 -13.93
C ARG A 448 5.63 16.70 -13.03
N ARG A 449 6.71 16.25 -13.63
CA ARG A 449 7.91 15.95 -12.84
C ARG A 449 8.58 17.28 -12.42
N PRO A 450 8.66 17.54 -11.11
CA PRO A 450 9.21 18.81 -10.61
C PRO A 450 10.73 18.84 -10.60
N GLN A 451 11.38 17.70 -10.82
CA GLN A 451 12.83 17.54 -10.68
C GLN A 451 13.41 16.93 -11.95
N TRP A 452 14.58 17.44 -12.33
CA TRP A 452 15.39 16.96 -13.43
C TRP A 452 16.86 16.95 -12.99
N PHE A 453 17.57 15.89 -13.35
CA PHE A 453 18.95 15.67 -12.95
C PHE A 453 19.78 15.23 -14.15
N LEU A 454 21.08 15.53 -14.13
CA LEU A 454 22.03 14.95 -15.06
C LEU A 454 22.22 13.46 -14.76
N PRO A 455 22.52 12.60 -15.77
CA PRO A 455 22.73 11.16 -15.55
C PRO A 455 23.75 10.83 -14.47
N GLU A 456 24.80 11.61 -14.34
CA GLU A 456 25.86 11.45 -13.34
C GLU A 456 25.47 11.84 -11.91
N GLU A 457 24.36 12.57 -11.72
CA GLU A 457 23.86 12.96 -10.41
C GLU A 457 23.04 11.83 -9.75
N TYR A 458 22.59 10.83 -10.52
CA TYR A 458 21.84 9.71 -9.97
C TYR A 458 22.74 8.74 -9.20
N GLY A 459 22.51 8.64 -7.89
CA GLY A 459 23.29 7.78 -6.98
C GLY A 459 22.80 6.33 -6.89
N HIS A 460 21.82 5.91 -7.69
CA HIS A 460 21.17 4.60 -7.55
C HIS A 460 22.13 3.41 -7.70
N GLN A 461 23.12 3.48 -8.58
CA GLN A 461 24.11 2.43 -8.76
C GLN A 461 25.02 2.26 -7.53
N LEU A 462 25.39 3.37 -6.86
CA LEU A 462 26.19 3.32 -5.64
C LEU A 462 25.39 2.74 -4.47
N ILE A 463 24.11 3.11 -4.37
CA ILE A 463 23.20 2.52 -3.37
C ILE A 463 23.03 1.03 -3.62
N ALA A 464 22.77 0.63 -4.87
CA ALA A 464 22.62 -0.77 -5.27
C ALA A 464 23.91 -1.58 -5.00
N LYS A 465 25.10 -0.99 -5.19
CA LYS A 465 26.36 -1.61 -4.80
C LYS A 465 26.42 -1.92 -3.31
N GLY A 466 25.96 -0.99 -2.47
CA GLY A 466 25.85 -1.23 -1.03
C GLY A 466 24.93 -2.40 -0.70
N VAL A 467 23.81 -2.54 -1.42
CA VAL A 467 22.90 -3.70 -1.28
C VAL A 467 23.61 -5.01 -1.68
N ALA A 468 24.34 -5.01 -2.80
CA ALA A 468 25.12 -6.16 -3.23
C ALA A 468 26.17 -6.58 -2.17
N ASP A 469 26.85 -5.60 -1.59
CA ASP A 469 27.84 -5.83 -0.55
C ASP A 469 27.20 -6.42 0.74
N VAL A 470 26.00 -5.97 1.12
CA VAL A 470 25.22 -6.55 2.23
C VAL A 470 24.86 -8.01 1.96
N VAL A 471 24.34 -8.31 0.75
CA VAL A 471 23.95 -9.69 0.37
C VAL A 471 25.16 -10.60 0.36
N ARG A 472 26.30 -10.17 -0.20
CA ARG A 472 27.54 -10.93 -0.24
C ARG A 472 28.19 -11.11 1.13
N ALA A 473 27.93 -10.21 2.08
CA ALA A 473 28.29 -10.39 3.49
C ALA A 473 27.41 -11.41 4.23
N GLY A 474 26.40 -12.00 3.57
CA GLY A 474 25.46 -12.95 4.15
C GLY A 474 24.17 -12.33 4.68
N GLY A 475 23.98 -11.03 4.49
CA GLY A 475 22.75 -10.32 4.79
C GLY A 475 21.61 -10.66 3.81
N ARG A 476 20.46 -10.04 4.02
CA ARG A 476 19.28 -10.19 3.16
C ARG A 476 18.77 -8.84 2.70
N ALA A 477 18.38 -8.78 1.44
CA ALA A 477 17.69 -7.63 0.86
C ALA A 477 16.36 -8.07 0.25
N GLY A 478 15.43 -7.14 0.09
CA GLY A 478 14.14 -7.36 -0.51
C GLY A 478 13.81 -6.35 -1.60
N LEU A 479 12.93 -6.74 -2.52
CA LEU A 479 12.29 -5.84 -3.46
C LEU A 479 11.43 -4.83 -2.72
N GLY A 480 11.58 -3.56 -3.04
CA GLY A 480 10.74 -2.49 -2.52
C GLY A 480 10.45 -1.47 -3.62
N SER A 481 9.38 -1.67 -4.41
CA SER A 481 8.99 -0.70 -5.45
C SER A 481 8.42 0.59 -4.86
N HIS A 482 8.14 0.61 -3.57
CA HIS A 482 7.49 1.69 -2.84
C HIS A 482 6.06 2.02 -3.35
N GLY A 483 5.55 1.25 -4.30
CA GLY A 483 4.30 1.56 -4.99
C GLY A 483 4.44 2.66 -6.05
N GLN A 484 5.67 3.04 -6.39
CA GLN A 484 5.95 3.96 -7.48
C GLN A 484 5.65 3.28 -8.81
N LEU A 485 4.85 3.93 -9.63
CA LEU A 485 4.40 3.42 -10.92
C LEU A 485 3.98 1.95 -10.84
N GLN A 486 2.91 1.66 -10.10
CA GLN A 486 2.40 0.32 -9.79
C GLN A 486 2.59 -0.69 -10.93
N GLY A 487 3.18 -1.84 -10.63
CA GLY A 487 3.51 -2.87 -11.59
C GLY A 487 4.89 -2.67 -12.23
N LEU A 488 5.07 -1.70 -13.11
CA LEU A 488 6.36 -1.46 -13.78
C LEU A 488 7.45 -1.04 -12.79
N GLY A 489 7.11 -0.31 -11.75
CA GLY A 489 8.05 0.09 -10.70
C GLY A 489 8.76 -1.07 -10.02
N ALA A 490 8.11 -2.24 -9.90
CA ALA A 490 8.76 -3.44 -9.38
C ALA A 490 9.91 -3.94 -10.29
N HIS A 491 9.75 -3.80 -11.60
CA HIS A 491 10.84 -4.11 -12.55
C HIS A 491 11.95 -3.06 -12.50
N TRP A 492 11.61 -1.79 -12.42
CA TRP A 492 12.60 -0.72 -12.27
C TRP A 492 13.45 -0.89 -11.02
N GLU A 493 12.82 -1.22 -9.88
CA GLU A 493 13.58 -1.52 -8.65
C GLU A 493 14.44 -2.79 -8.79
N THR A 494 13.94 -3.81 -9.49
CA THR A 494 14.72 -5.01 -9.84
C THR A 494 15.97 -4.64 -10.66
N TRP A 495 15.83 -3.73 -11.64
CA TRP A 495 16.96 -3.29 -12.47
C TRP A 495 17.91 -2.36 -11.71
N ASN A 496 17.39 -1.54 -10.79
CA ASN A 496 18.23 -0.79 -9.86
C ASN A 496 19.13 -1.73 -9.03
N LEU A 497 18.54 -2.77 -8.41
CA LEU A 497 19.29 -3.74 -7.62
C LEU A 497 20.41 -4.41 -8.43
N ALA A 498 20.13 -4.82 -9.66
CA ALA A 498 21.12 -5.41 -10.56
C ALA A 498 22.25 -4.44 -10.92
N SER A 499 21.96 -3.13 -11.03
CA SER A 499 22.96 -2.12 -11.40
C SER A 499 24.12 -1.99 -10.40
N GLY A 500 23.96 -2.52 -9.18
CA GLY A 500 24.98 -2.58 -8.15
C GLY A 500 26.03 -3.71 -8.35
N GLY A 501 25.96 -4.46 -9.45
CA GLY A 501 26.88 -5.53 -9.77
C GLY A 501 26.47 -6.91 -9.24
N LEU A 502 25.20 -7.08 -8.85
CA LEU A 502 24.63 -8.41 -8.62
C LEU A 502 24.47 -9.15 -9.95
N THR A 503 24.68 -10.45 -9.94
CA THR A 503 24.33 -11.30 -11.07
C THR A 503 22.81 -11.32 -11.25
N PRO A 504 22.28 -11.61 -12.46
CA PRO A 504 20.85 -11.76 -12.64
C PRO A 504 20.22 -12.76 -11.67
N HIS A 505 20.92 -13.88 -11.37
CA HIS A 505 20.41 -14.87 -10.44
C HIS A 505 20.33 -14.34 -8.99
N GLU A 506 21.36 -13.66 -8.48
CA GLU A 506 21.34 -13.00 -7.16
C GLU A 506 20.21 -11.98 -7.08
N THR A 507 20.01 -11.20 -8.14
CA THR A 507 18.92 -10.23 -8.22
C THR A 507 17.56 -10.91 -8.14
N LEU A 508 17.36 -12.02 -8.90
CA LEU A 508 16.10 -12.77 -8.85
C LEU A 508 15.84 -13.39 -7.47
N GLN A 509 16.88 -13.82 -6.74
CA GLN A 509 16.72 -14.28 -5.35
C GLN A 509 16.19 -13.15 -4.44
N ILE A 510 16.69 -11.93 -4.60
CA ILE A 510 16.23 -10.77 -3.81
C ILE A 510 14.74 -10.53 -4.05
N VAL A 511 14.31 -10.48 -5.31
CA VAL A 511 12.95 -10.09 -5.67
C VAL A 511 11.92 -11.23 -5.56
N THR A 512 12.35 -12.41 -5.10
CA THR A 512 11.48 -13.57 -4.91
C THR A 512 11.67 -14.17 -3.51
N ILE A 513 12.60 -15.11 -3.32
CA ILE A 513 12.73 -15.88 -2.08
C ILE A 513 13.19 -15.03 -0.89
N PHE A 514 14.12 -14.08 -1.07
CA PHE A 514 14.57 -13.23 0.03
C PHE A 514 13.47 -12.24 0.44
N SER A 515 12.73 -11.67 -0.52
CA SER A 515 11.54 -10.88 -0.22
C SER A 515 10.45 -11.69 0.52
N ALA A 516 10.26 -12.96 0.15
CA ALA A 516 9.37 -13.85 0.88
C ALA A 516 9.84 -14.10 2.33
N GLU A 517 11.16 -14.24 2.54
CA GLU A 517 11.78 -14.34 3.88
C GLU A 517 11.50 -13.04 4.69
N ALA A 518 11.63 -11.85 4.07
CA ALA A 518 11.39 -10.57 4.71
C ALA A 518 10.01 -10.45 5.35
N ILE A 519 9.02 -11.05 4.72
CA ILE A 519 7.63 -10.99 5.16
C ILE A 519 7.15 -12.29 5.81
N GLY A 520 8.08 -13.24 6.07
CA GLY A 520 7.79 -14.49 6.78
C GLY A 520 7.03 -15.55 5.96
N LEU A 521 7.08 -15.49 4.63
CA LEU A 521 6.30 -16.34 3.72
C LEU A 521 7.14 -17.33 2.90
N GLN A 522 8.40 -17.49 3.20
CA GLN A 522 9.33 -18.35 2.43
C GLN A 522 8.93 -19.83 2.37
N GLN A 523 8.06 -20.27 3.27
CA GLN A 523 7.51 -21.64 3.24
C GLN A 523 6.37 -21.79 2.22
N ASP A 524 5.71 -20.70 1.84
CA ASP A 524 4.55 -20.72 0.96
C ASP A 524 4.82 -20.15 -0.44
N VAL A 525 5.74 -19.16 -0.59
CA VAL A 525 6.01 -18.46 -1.86
C VAL A 525 7.50 -18.19 -2.05
N GLY A 526 7.88 -17.60 -3.17
CA GLY A 526 9.24 -17.13 -3.48
C GLY A 526 10.15 -18.17 -4.12
N SER A 527 9.76 -19.44 -4.17
CA SER A 527 10.46 -20.48 -4.95
C SER A 527 9.46 -21.50 -5.52
N LEU A 528 9.86 -22.20 -6.58
CA LEU A 528 9.04 -23.25 -7.23
C LEU A 528 9.40 -24.61 -6.64
N GLU A 529 8.76 -24.95 -5.55
CA GLU A 529 8.96 -26.21 -4.83
C GLU A 529 7.62 -26.91 -4.56
N PRO A 530 7.58 -28.25 -4.61
CA PRO A 530 6.36 -28.99 -4.28
C PRO A 530 5.81 -28.61 -2.90
N GLY A 531 4.50 -28.38 -2.83
CA GLY A 531 3.79 -27.98 -1.63
C GLY A 531 3.61 -26.48 -1.46
N LYS A 532 4.44 -25.63 -2.09
CA LYS A 532 4.25 -24.17 -2.08
C LYS A 532 3.06 -23.73 -2.92
N LEU A 533 2.56 -22.54 -2.66
CA LEU A 533 1.50 -21.94 -3.46
C LEU A 533 1.97 -21.75 -4.91
N ALA A 534 1.08 -21.97 -5.84
CA ALA A 534 1.37 -21.78 -7.25
C ALA A 534 1.27 -20.28 -7.61
N ASP A 535 2.28 -19.54 -7.20
CA ASP A 535 2.53 -18.14 -7.49
C ASP A 535 3.78 -18.06 -8.39
N LEU A 536 3.59 -17.90 -9.71
CA LEU A 536 4.67 -17.93 -10.69
C LEU A 536 4.38 -16.99 -11.87
N VAL A 537 5.43 -16.68 -12.62
CA VAL A 537 5.34 -15.98 -13.89
C VAL A 537 5.96 -16.81 -15.01
N VAL A 538 5.39 -16.66 -16.21
CA VAL A 538 5.94 -17.17 -17.47
C VAL A 538 6.43 -15.96 -18.28
N LEU A 539 7.72 -15.89 -18.53
CA LEU A 539 8.37 -14.81 -19.26
C LEU A 539 8.64 -15.23 -20.71
N ASP A 540 8.42 -14.34 -21.66
CA ASP A 540 8.77 -14.59 -23.06
C ASP A 540 10.29 -14.67 -23.29
N ARG A 541 11.10 -14.01 -22.46
CA ARG A 541 12.54 -13.93 -22.56
C ARG A 541 13.21 -14.35 -21.26
N ASN A 542 14.46 -14.82 -21.34
CA ASN A 542 15.22 -15.30 -20.20
C ASN A 542 15.80 -14.13 -19.36
N PRO A 543 15.42 -13.95 -18.11
CA PRO A 543 15.94 -12.88 -17.25
C PRO A 543 17.40 -13.11 -16.81
N LEU A 544 17.94 -14.34 -16.95
CA LEU A 544 19.34 -14.62 -16.69
C LEU A 544 20.27 -14.08 -17.78
N ASP A 545 19.77 -13.90 -19.02
CA ASP A 545 20.54 -13.31 -20.12
C ASP A 545 20.55 -11.78 -20.02
N ASN A 546 19.43 -11.19 -19.60
CA ASN A 546 19.28 -9.77 -19.35
C ASN A 546 18.20 -9.55 -18.30
N ILE A 547 18.53 -8.92 -17.21
CA ILE A 547 17.58 -8.71 -16.10
C ILE A 547 16.34 -7.89 -16.51
N LYS A 548 16.43 -7.03 -17.51
CA LYS A 548 15.27 -6.30 -18.07
C LYS A 548 14.20 -7.24 -18.67
N ASN A 549 14.55 -8.48 -18.97
CA ASN A 549 13.62 -9.50 -19.44
C ASN A 549 12.59 -9.93 -18.35
N THR A 550 12.78 -9.56 -17.08
CA THR A 550 11.76 -9.73 -16.03
C THR A 550 10.44 -9.08 -16.43
N ASN A 551 10.45 -7.98 -17.21
CA ASN A 551 9.25 -7.31 -17.71
C ASN A 551 8.56 -8.00 -18.91
N SER A 552 9.11 -9.14 -19.42
CA SER A 552 8.49 -9.86 -20.55
C SER A 552 7.43 -10.87 -20.09
N VAL A 553 6.56 -10.47 -19.17
CA VAL A 553 5.55 -11.34 -18.56
C VAL A 553 4.47 -11.72 -19.57
N ARG A 554 4.38 -13.00 -19.92
CA ARG A 554 3.36 -13.57 -20.79
C ARG A 554 2.14 -14.07 -20.02
N TYR A 555 2.40 -14.81 -18.94
CA TYR A 555 1.37 -15.29 -18.03
C TYR A 555 1.79 -15.02 -16.58
N VAL A 556 0.81 -14.76 -15.76
CA VAL A 556 0.97 -14.72 -14.30
C VAL A 556 0.02 -15.72 -13.66
N MET A 557 0.54 -16.51 -12.74
CA MET A 557 -0.26 -17.40 -11.92
C MET A 557 -0.20 -16.93 -10.48
N LYS A 558 -1.34 -16.72 -9.86
CA LYS A 558 -1.48 -16.36 -8.45
C LYS A 558 -2.47 -17.31 -7.80
N ASN A 559 -2.07 -17.95 -6.71
CA ASN A 559 -2.90 -18.92 -6.00
C ASN A 559 -3.43 -20.04 -6.92
N GLY A 560 -2.64 -20.45 -7.92
CA GLY A 560 -3.00 -21.48 -8.90
C GLY A 560 -3.89 -21.01 -10.06
N GLU A 561 -4.41 -19.81 -10.03
CA GLU A 561 -5.18 -19.21 -11.13
C GLU A 561 -4.24 -18.57 -12.16
N LEU A 562 -4.29 -19.02 -13.42
CA LEU A 562 -3.43 -18.53 -14.49
C LEU A 562 -4.13 -17.47 -15.32
N TYR A 563 -3.47 -16.34 -15.50
CA TYR A 563 -3.95 -15.20 -16.27
C TYR A 563 -2.99 -14.85 -17.40
N GLU A 564 -3.52 -14.39 -18.53
CA GLU A 564 -2.72 -13.73 -19.55
C GLU A 564 -2.33 -12.33 -19.05
N ALA A 565 -1.04 -12.00 -19.06
CA ALA A 565 -0.54 -10.81 -18.37
C ALA A 565 -1.00 -9.48 -18.97
N ASP A 566 -1.23 -9.42 -20.28
CA ASP A 566 -1.64 -8.20 -20.97
C ASP A 566 -3.13 -7.90 -20.84
N THR A 567 -3.97 -8.93 -20.63
CA THR A 567 -5.43 -8.77 -20.56
C THR A 567 -6.00 -9.05 -19.18
N LEU A 568 -5.28 -9.82 -18.34
CA LEU A 568 -5.73 -10.45 -17.11
C LEU A 568 -6.99 -11.31 -17.33
N ASP A 569 -7.20 -11.79 -18.55
CA ASP A 569 -8.16 -12.84 -18.80
C ASP A 569 -7.67 -14.12 -18.13
N MET A 570 -8.54 -14.76 -17.36
CA MET A 570 -8.22 -16.04 -16.74
C MET A 570 -8.15 -17.14 -17.82
N VAL A 571 -7.02 -17.84 -17.85
CA VAL A 571 -6.76 -18.96 -18.76
C VAL A 571 -7.10 -20.30 -18.10
N TRP A 572 -6.83 -20.45 -16.81
CA TRP A 572 -7.08 -21.64 -16.02
C TRP A 572 -7.44 -21.26 -14.56
N PRO A 573 -8.38 -21.95 -13.88
CA PRO A 573 -9.03 -23.24 -14.21
C PRO A 573 -10.11 -23.14 -15.29
N GLN A 574 -10.64 -21.98 -15.56
CA GLN A 574 -11.64 -21.72 -16.59
C GLN A 574 -11.23 -20.53 -17.45
N SER A 575 -11.64 -20.51 -18.71
CA SER A 575 -11.49 -19.31 -19.54
C SER A 575 -12.54 -18.27 -19.14
N LYS A 576 -12.10 -17.10 -18.67
CA LYS A 576 -12.98 -16.03 -18.24
C LYS A 576 -12.33 -14.67 -18.56
N PRO A 577 -12.95 -13.84 -19.41
CA PRO A 577 -12.43 -12.51 -19.67
C PRO A 577 -12.53 -11.62 -18.42
N LEU A 578 -11.57 -10.71 -18.27
CA LEU A 578 -11.65 -9.66 -17.26
C LEU A 578 -12.74 -8.66 -17.68
N PRO A 579 -13.68 -8.30 -16.80
CA PRO A 579 -14.65 -7.25 -17.11
C PRO A 579 -13.97 -5.93 -17.47
N LYS A 580 -14.61 -5.14 -18.33
CA LYS A 580 -14.12 -3.81 -18.70
C LYS A 580 -14.01 -2.94 -17.47
N GLN A 581 -12.86 -2.28 -17.30
CA GLN A 581 -12.59 -1.38 -16.18
C GLN A 581 -13.06 0.04 -16.51
N PHE A 582 -13.53 0.78 -15.53
CA PHE A 582 -14.14 2.11 -15.73
C PHE A 582 -13.17 3.15 -16.31
N TRP A 583 -11.86 2.99 -16.12
CA TRP A 583 -10.84 3.94 -16.61
C TRP A 583 -10.38 3.68 -18.04
N TRP A 584 -10.73 2.54 -18.68
CA TRP A 584 -10.23 2.21 -20.02
C TRP A 584 -10.70 3.17 -21.12
N ASP A 585 -11.77 3.92 -20.89
CA ASP A 585 -12.29 4.92 -21.83
C ASP A 585 -11.92 6.37 -21.44
N THR A 586 -11.08 6.57 -20.42
CA THR A 586 -10.76 7.92 -19.92
C THR A 586 -9.64 8.60 -20.69
N GLU A 587 -8.90 7.86 -21.53
CA GLU A 587 -7.86 8.43 -22.37
C GLU A 587 -8.47 9.39 -23.41
N PRO A 588 -7.97 10.63 -23.51
CA PRO A 588 -8.42 11.56 -24.54
C PRO A 588 -8.16 11.01 -25.93
N LYS A 589 -9.19 10.92 -26.75
CA LYS A 589 -9.03 10.59 -28.16
C LYS A 589 -8.35 11.76 -28.86
N SER A 590 -7.29 11.50 -29.63
CA SER A 590 -6.71 12.53 -30.51
C SER A 590 -7.83 13.09 -31.40
N PRO A 591 -7.91 14.43 -31.56
CA PRO A 591 -8.87 14.99 -32.48
C PRO A 591 -8.61 14.37 -33.86
N THR A 592 -9.62 13.78 -34.44
CA THR A 592 -9.55 13.33 -35.86
C THR A 592 -9.11 14.53 -36.70
N PRO A 593 -8.04 14.44 -37.50
CA PRO A 593 -7.67 15.53 -38.40
C PRO A 593 -8.93 15.95 -39.17
N ALA A 594 -9.29 17.22 -39.07
CA ALA A 594 -10.40 17.74 -39.88
C ALA A 594 -10.11 17.37 -41.32
N ALA A 595 -11.03 16.66 -41.98
CA ALA A 595 -10.91 16.35 -43.39
C ALA A 595 -10.67 17.67 -44.10
N THR A 596 -9.49 17.79 -44.73
CA THR A 596 -9.14 18.95 -45.55
C THR A 596 -10.21 19.01 -46.64
N GLN A 597 -11.13 19.93 -46.52
CA GLN A 597 -12.03 20.26 -47.64
C GLN A 597 -11.13 20.76 -48.76
N THR A 598 -10.83 19.86 -49.72
CA THR A 598 -10.28 20.25 -51.01
C THR A 598 -11.35 21.04 -51.72
N GLY A 599 -11.31 22.37 -51.55
CA GLY A 599 -12.11 23.27 -52.33
C GLY A 599 -11.72 23.11 -53.81
N SER A 600 -12.61 22.54 -54.59
CA SER A 600 -12.57 22.66 -56.04
C SER A 600 -12.87 24.12 -56.39
N LYS A 601 -11.89 24.77 -56.98
CA LYS A 601 -12.11 25.97 -57.79
C LYS A 601 -12.51 25.56 -59.20
#